data_4d6e044e8d33ad07cb64c6ccbcfcf11d
#
_entry.id   4d6e044e8d33ad07cb64c6ccbcfcf11d
#
_cell.length_a   1.000
_cell.length_b   1.000
_cell.length_c   1.000
_cell.angle_alpha   90.00
_cell.angle_beta   90.00
_cell.angle_gamma   90.00
#
_symmetry.space_group_name_H-M   'P 1'
#
loop_
_entity.id
_entity.type
_entity.pdbx_description
1 polymer ?
#
loop_
_entity_poly.entity_id
_entity_poly.type
_entity_poly.pdbx_seq_one_letter_code
_entity_poly.pdbx_strand_id
1 'polypeptide(L)'
;GTRLNQLRFSIGDASLTDKQMAELQHKHDLIKNNESSELSDKLENGLPLSVDLKGVDGVVGYKAKKHSKLIDCDKVKNYKVSSFWEKITIDDLIISEENQNRSLVLSPDAFYILCSKESVSVPKNLAAEMRPYDTNIGEFRAHYAGFFDPGFGSPELDANNTKAVLEIRSHDVPFIIEDGQTICRLIYEPMSNIPDKLY
;
A
#
# COMPACT_ATOMS: atom_id res chain seq x y z
N GLY A 1 -0.91 20.65 -14.43
CA GLY A 1 -1.92 19.64 -14.69
C GLY A 1 -1.98 18.60 -13.58
N THR A 2 -3.18 18.30 -13.09
CA THR A 2 -3.42 17.23 -12.12
C THR A 2 -3.44 15.91 -12.86
N ARG A 3 -2.66 14.90 -12.38
CA ARG A 3 -2.77 13.55 -12.92
C ARG A 3 -4.07 12.93 -12.45
N LEU A 4 -4.89 12.47 -13.37
CA LEU A 4 -6.16 11.79 -13.07
C LEU A 4 -6.13 10.30 -13.39
N ASN A 5 -5.18 9.86 -14.23
CA ASN A 5 -5.09 8.50 -14.69
C ASN A 5 -3.65 8.14 -15.08
N GLN A 6 -3.32 6.84 -15.03
CA GLN A 6 -2.09 6.26 -15.52
C GLN A 6 -2.42 5.05 -16.38
N LEU A 7 -1.80 4.93 -17.54
CA LEU A 7 -1.96 3.81 -18.44
C LEU A 7 -0.64 3.04 -18.51
N ARG A 8 -0.73 1.73 -18.42
CA ARG A 8 0.36 0.79 -18.69
C ARG A 8 -0.02 -0.08 -19.89
N PHE A 9 0.94 -0.30 -20.76
CA PHE A 9 0.79 -1.22 -21.89
C PHE A 9 1.68 -2.42 -21.62
N SER A 10 1.10 -3.62 -21.69
CA SER A 10 1.82 -4.87 -21.55
C SER A 10 1.55 -5.78 -22.74
N ILE A 11 2.52 -6.62 -23.09
CA ILE A 11 2.38 -7.66 -24.13
C ILE A 11 2.31 -8.99 -23.39
N GLY A 12 1.10 -9.56 -23.30
CA GLY A 12 0.86 -10.78 -22.54
C GLY A 12 0.96 -10.57 -21.02
N ASP A 13 1.10 -11.67 -20.28
CA ASP A 13 1.39 -11.64 -18.84
C ASP A 13 2.92 -11.55 -18.65
N ALA A 14 3.37 -10.39 -18.21
CA ALA A 14 4.78 -10.10 -17.95
C ALA A 14 5.14 -10.27 -16.47
N SER A 15 4.21 -10.72 -15.62
CA SER A 15 4.42 -10.88 -14.19
C SER A 15 5.57 -11.84 -13.89
N LEU A 16 6.45 -11.45 -12.98
CA LEU A 16 7.50 -12.33 -12.50
C LEU A 16 6.90 -13.46 -11.66
N THR A 17 7.45 -14.64 -11.80
CA THR A 17 7.10 -15.80 -10.98
C THR A 17 7.61 -15.60 -9.53
N ASP A 18 7.00 -16.30 -8.57
CA ASP A 18 7.43 -16.26 -7.17
C ASP A 18 8.93 -16.61 -7.01
N LYS A 19 9.44 -17.57 -7.78
CA LYS A 19 10.87 -17.90 -7.78
C LYS A 19 11.75 -16.73 -8.22
N GLN A 20 11.38 -16.06 -9.30
CA GLN A 20 12.11 -14.86 -9.78
C GLN A 20 12.01 -13.71 -8.79
N MET A 21 10.85 -13.52 -8.17
CA MET A 21 10.67 -12.51 -7.12
C MET A 21 11.49 -12.82 -5.87
N ALA A 22 11.62 -14.08 -5.46
CA ALA A 22 12.47 -14.49 -4.35
C ALA A 22 13.96 -14.17 -4.63
N GLU A 23 14.45 -14.48 -5.83
CA GLU A 23 15.80 -14.17 -6.25
C GLU A 23 16.06 -12.64 -6.25
N LEU A 24 15.09 -11.86 -6.76
CA LEU A 24 15.18 -10.40 -6.77
C LEU A 24 15.05 -9.79 -5.37
N GLN A 25 14.18 -10.34 -4.52
CA GLN A 25 14.06 -9.93 -3.12
C GLN A 25 15.39 -10.09 -2.40
N HIS A 26 16.06 -11.23 -2.57
CA HIS A 26 17.37 -11.47 -1.98
C HIS A 26 18.46 -10.51 -2.50
N LYS A 27 18.37 -10.11 -3.76
CA LYS A 27 19.38 -9.25 -4.42
C LYS A 27 19.15 -7.76 -4.19
N HIS A 28 17.91 -7.31 -4.13
CA HIS A 28 17.54 -5.90 -4.18
C HIS A 28 16.70 -5.41 -2.99
N ASP A 29 16.35 -6.29 -2.04
CA ASP A 29 15.46 -5.94 -0.93
C ASP A 29 14.20 -5.20 -1.43
N LEU A 30 13.44 -5.84 -2.34
CA LEU A 30 12.24 -5.24 -2.96
C LEU A 30 11.22 -4.77 -1.92
N ILE A 31 11.06 -5.54 -0.84
CA ILE A 31 10.33 -5.14 0.35
C ILE A 31 11.18 -5.40 1.59
N LYS A 32 11.09 -4.51 2.58
CA LYS A 32 11.78 -4.65 3.86
C LYS A 32 10.79 -4.52 4.99
N ASN A 33 10.86 -5.45 5.93
CA ASN A 33 10.18 -5.36 7.20
C ASN A 33 11.22 -5.49 8.32
N ASN A 34 11.36 -4.46 9.11
CA ASN A 34 12.33 -4.44 10.20
C ASN A 34 12.00 -5.42 11.34
N GLU A 35 10.83 -6.04 11.30
CA GLU A 35 10.31 -6.92 12.36
C GLU A 35 10.29 -8.41 11.99
N SER A 36 10.50 -8.78 10.71
CA SER A 36 10.51 -10.19 10.31
C SER A 36 11.55 -10.49 9.24
N SER A 37 12.38 -11.51 9.49
CA SER A 37 13.38 -12.03 8.55
C SER A 37 12.84 -13.07 7.56
N GLU A 38 11.56 -13.41 7.61
CA GLU A 38 10.95 -14.58 6.93
C GLU A 38 10.01 -14.20 5.78
N LEU A 39 10.35 -13.15 5.04
CA LEU A 39 9.52 -12.71 3.89
C LEU A 39 9.55 -13.70 2.72
N SER A 40 10.65 -14.45 2.55
CA SER A 40 10.80 -15.45 1.48
C SER A 40 9.82 -16.62 1.62
N ASP A 41 9.46 -16.99 2.84
CA ASP A 41 8.60 -18.14 3.11
C ASP A 41 7.10 -17.85 2.91
N LYS A 42 6.75 -16.57 2.74
CA LYS A 42 5.38 -16.08 2.52
C LYS A 42 5.08 -15.70 1.07
N LEU A 43 6.02 -15.99 0.18
CA LEU A 43 5.84 -15.76 -1.25
C LEU A 43 4.81 -16.74 -1.81
N GLU A 44 3.66 -16.21 -2.15
CA GLU A 44 2.59 -16.94 -2.82
C GLU A 44 1.83 -15.94 -3.69
N ASN A 45 1.99 -16.03 -5.01
CA ASN A 45 1.42 -15.08 -5.97
C ASN A 45 1.81 -13.62 -5.69
N GLY A 46 3.06 -13.36 -5.29
CA GLY A 46 3.59 -12.02 -5.06
C GLY A 46 4.13 -11.78 -3.65
N LEU A 47 4.78 -10.65 -3.46
CA LEU A 47 5.33 -10.20 -2.18
C LEU A 47 4.22 -9.62 -1.30
N PRO A 48 3.98 -10.14 -0.08
CA PRO A 48 2.92 -9.66 0.78
C PRO A 48 3.21 -8.26 1.34
N LEU A 49 2.19 -7.43 1.38
CA LEU A 49 2.18 -6.17 2.13
C LEU A 49 1.15 -6.26 3.24
N SER A 50 1.57 -5.90 4.44
CA SER A 50 0.74 -5.88 5.63
C SER A 50 0.46 -4.46 6.11
N VAL A 51 -0.65 -4.27 6.83
CA VAL A 51 -1.03 -2.97 7.36
C VAL A 51 -0.23 -2.62 8.62
N ASP A 52 0.19 -1.36 8.71
CA ASP A 52 0.82 -0.78 9.90
C ASP A 52 -0.20 0.00 10.73
N LEU A 53 -0.54 -0.52 11.88
CA LEU A 53 -1.37 0.17 12.87
C LEU A 53 -0.56 0.74 14.06
N LYS A 54 0.78 0.74 13.98
CA LYS A 54 1.63 1.44 14.96
C LYS A 54 1.64 2.94 14.70
N GLY A 55 1.56 3.31 13.43
CA GLY A 55 1.54 4.70 13.00
C GLY A 55 2.86 5.44 13.14
N VAL A 56 2.85 6.71 12.75
CA VAL A 56 3.98 7.64 12.88
C VAL A 56 3.48 8.87 13.63
N ASP A 57 4.18 9.30 14.67
CA ASP A 57 3.81 10.45 15.52
C ASP A 57 2.36 10.38 16.04
N GLY A 58 1.91 9.16 16.39
CA GLY A 58 0.56 8.91 16.90
C GLY A 58 -0.54 8.88 15.85
N VAL A 59 -0.21 9.06 14.56
CA VAL A 59 -1.17 8.99 13.45
C VAL A 59 -1.01 7.65 12.73
N VAL A 60 -2.09 6.87 12.69
CA VAL A 60 -2.17 5.57 12.03
C VAL A 60 -2.57 5.70 10.57
N GLY A 61 -3.42 6.66 10.28
CA GLY A 61 -3.94 6.88 8.93
C GLY A 61 -5.02 7.95 8.88
N TYR A 62 -5.83 7.88 7.85
CA TYR A 62 -6.89 8.84 7.59
C TYR A 62 -8.16 8.15 7.12
N LYS A 63 -9.30 8.69 7.55
CA LYS A 63 -10.64 8.30 7.08
C LYS A 63 -11.25 9.46 6.29
N ALA A 64 -11.81 9.21 5.13
CA ALA A 64 -12.49 10.22 4.34
C ALA A 64 -13.75 10.73 5.05
N LYS A 65 -13.94 12.04 5.09
CA LYS A 65 -15.15 12.65 5.62
C LYS A 65 -16.33 12.42 4.67
N LYS A 66 -17.47 11.98 5.22
CA LYS A 66 -18.72 12.00 4.48
C LYS A 66 -19.14 13.46 4.23
N HIS A 67 -19.67 13.74 3.05
CA HIS A 67 -20.18 15.07 2.68
C HIS A 67 -19.13 16.20 2.74
N SER A 68 -17.90 15.91 2.33
CA SER A 68 -16.87 16.93 2.18
C SER A 68 -17.24 17.94 1.09
N LYS A 69 -16.57 19.12 1.11
CA LYS A 69 -16.74 20.15 0.10
C LYS A 69 -16.25 19.67 -1.28
N LEU A 70 -16.76 20.30 -2.34
CA LEU A 70 -16.22 20.06 -3.69
C LEU A 70 -14.75 20.49 -3.78
N ILE A 71 -13.98 19.72 -4.52
CA ILE A 71 -12.58 20.03 -4.83
C ILE A 71 -12.56 20.82 -6.14
N ASP A 72 -12.02 22.02 -6.08
CA ASP A 72 -11.71 22.85 -7.23
C ASP A 72 -10.30 22.50 -7.70
N CYS A 73 -10.19 21.83 -8.85
CA CYS A 73 -8.91 21.34 -9.38
C CYS A 73 -7.96 22.47 -9.84
N ASP A 74 -8.46 23.69 -10.02
CA ASP A 74 -7.63 24.85 -10.35
C ASP A 74 -6.88 25.38 -9.12
N LYS A 75 -7.30 25.01 -7.93
CA LYS A 75 -6.69 25.40 -6.65
C LYS A 75 -5.69 24.38 -6.15
N VAL A 76 -4.49 24.41 -6.69
CA VAL A 76 -3.41 23.51 -6.28
C VAL A 76 -2.91 23.86 -4.87
N LYS A 77 -2.77 22.83 -3.99
CA LYS A 77 -2.27 22.96 -2.61
C LYS A 77 -3.01 23.92 -1.69
N ASN A 78 -4.27 24.25 -1.99
CA ASN A 78 -5.04 25.28 -1.29
C ASN A 78 -5.99 24.72 -0.21
N TYR A 79 -6.06 23.41 -0.06
CA TYR A 79 -6.97 22.78 0.87
C TYR A 79 -6.24 22.23 2.11
N LYS A 80 -6.85 22.45 3.27
CA LYS A 80 -6.39 21.78 4.51
C LYS A 80 -6.82 20.31 4.47
N VAL A 81 -5.93 19.39 4.81
CA VAL A 81 -6.21 17.95 4.90
C VAL A 81 -7.44 17.70 5.78
N SER A 82 -7.53 18.37 6.90
CA SER A 82 -8.66 18.28 7.85
C SER A 82 -10.02 18.68 7.28
N SER A 83 -10.09 19.31 6.10
CA SER A 83 -11.36 19.62 5.42
C SER A 83 -12.00 18.39 4.79
N PHE A 84 -11.21 17.38 4.44
CA PHE A 84 -11.63 16.18 3.71
C PHE A 84 -11.38 14.88 4.46
N TRP A 85 -10.45 14.91 5.42
CA TRP A 85 -9.97 13.74 6.12
C TRP A 85 -10.06 13.91 7.62
N GLU A 86 -10.41 12.84 8.30
CA GLU A 86 -10.29 12.65 9.75
C GLU A 86 -9.01 11.85 10.00
N LYS A 87 -8.20 12.29 10.96
CA LYS A 87 -7.05 11.51 11.41
C LYS A 87 -7.54 10.29 12.18
N ILE A 88 -6.90 9.16 11.96
CA ILE A 88 -7.00 7.98 12.79
C ILE A 88 -5.76 7.97 13.67
N THR A 89 -5.96 7.95 14.96
CA THR A 89 -4.89 7.97 15.96
C THR A 89 -4.82 6.63 16.70
N ILE A 90 -3.81 6.46 17.53
CA ILE A 90 -3.67 5.26 18.36
C ILE A 90 -4.88 5.09 19.30
N ASP A 91 -5.52 6.20 19.72
CA ASP A 91 -6.68 6.19 20.62
C ASP A 91 -7.96 5.66 19.92
N ASP A 92 -7.98 5.63 18.60
CA ASP A 92 -9.08 5.08 17.80
C ASP A 92 -8.98 3.55 17.59
N LEU A 93 -7.90 2.93 18.07
CA LEU A 93 -7.65 1.50 17.92
C LEU A 93 -8.18 0.70 19.11
N ILE A 94 -8.58 -0.52 18.83
CA ILE A 94 -8.83 -1.54 19.84
C ILE A 94 -7.50 -2.23 20.14
N ILE A 95 -7.14 -2.28 21.42
CA ILE A 95 -5.92 -2.98 21.87
C ILE A 95 -6.36 -4.23 22.62
N SER A 96 -5.90 -5.38 22.15
CA SER A 96 -6.15 -6.66 22.83
C SER A 96 -5.40 -6.71 24.19
N GLU A 97 -6.11 -7.04 25.25
CA GLU A 97 -5.50 -7.20 26.59
C GLU A 97 -4.53 -8.38 26.65
N GLU A 98 -4.81 -9.45 25.88
CA GLU A 98 -4.03 -10.68 25.93
C GLU A 98 -2.65 -10.56 25.26
N ASN A 99 -2.60 -9.97 24.06
CA ASN A 99 -1.39 -9.98 23.22
C ASN A 99 -0.92 -8.59 22.81
N GLN A 100 -1.59 -7.52 23.29
CA GLN A 100 -1.31 -6.12 22.94
C GLN A 100 -1.42 -5.83 21.43
N ASN A 101 -2.09 -6.70 20.67
CA ASN A 101 -2.31 -6.49 19.25
C ASN A 101 -3.30 -5.34 19.03
N ARG A 102 -3.07 -4.58 17.97
CA ARG A 102 -3.87 -3.41 17.59
C ARG A 102 -4.80 -3.77 16.47
N SER A 103 -6.04 -3.34 16.57
CA SER A 103 -7.06 -3.56 15.56
C SER A 103 -7.79 -2.28 15.24
N LEU A 104 -8.19 -2.11 13.99
CA LEU A 104 -9.00 -1.00 13.52
C LEU A 104 -10.32 -1.52 12.94
N VAL A 105 -11.44 -0.94 13.39
CA VAL A 105 -12.75 -1.24 12.80
C VAL A 105 -12.99 -0.33 11.60
N LEU A 106 -13.12 -0.94 10.44
CA LEU A 106 -13.51 -0.26 9.20
C LEU A 106 -15.03 -0.19 9.12
N SER A 107 -15.56 1.03 9.06
CA SER A 107 -17.00 1.26 8.90
C SER A 107 -17.45 0.98 7.46
N PRO A 108 -18.68 0.48 7.24
CA PRO A 108 -19.22 0.32 5.91
C PRO A 108 -19.21 1.61 5.11
N ASP A 109 -18.98 1.50 3.81
CA ASP A 109 -18.92 2.61 2.85
C ASP A 109 -17.91 3.73 3.17
N ALA A 110 -17.01 3.52 4.14
CA ALA A 110 -15.98 4.46 4.47
C ALA A 110 -14.70 4.16 3.68
N PHE A 111 -13.97 5.22 3.33
CA PHE A 111 -12.70 5.15 2.63
C PHE A 111 -11.56 5.52 3.57
N TYR A 112 -10.53 4.69 3.60
CA TYR A 112 -9.39 4.81 4.48
C TYR A 112 -8.09 4.88 3.69
N ILE A 113 -7.15 5.66 4.19
CA ILE A 113 -5.76 5.68 3.75
C ILE A 113 -4.90 5.23 4.92
N LEU A 114 -4.24 4.08 4.76
CA LEU A 114 -3.31 3.51 5.73
C LEU A 114 -1.93 3.33 5.08
N CYS A 115 -0.97 2.82 5.81
CA CYS A 115 0.37 2.52 5.30
C CYS A 115 0.71 1.04 5.46
N SER A 116 1.59 0.54 4.59
CA SER A 116 2.20 -0.78 4.79
C SER A 116 3.21 -0.77 5.94
N LYS A 117 3.41 -1.92 6.59
CA LYS A 117 4.54 -2.14 7.52
C LYS A 117 5.85 -2.17 6.78
N GLU A 118 5.83 -2.83 5.63
CA GLU A 118 6.97 -2.98 4.75
C GLU A 118 7.27 -1.68 4.03
N SER A 119 8.55 -1.36 3.89
CA SER A 119 9.01 -0.42 2.90
C SER A 119 9.16 -1.12 1.55
N VAL A 120 8.87 -0.40 0.48
CA VAL A 120 8.85 -0.90 -0.90
C VAL A 120 9.95 -0.24 -1.70
N SER A 121 10.65 -1.02 -2.50
CA SER A 121 11.66 -0.55 -3.46
C SER A 121 11.41 -1.16 -4.83
N VAL A 122 11.35 -0.33 -5.85
CA VAL A 122 11.18 -0.75 -7.24
C VAL A 122 12.44 -0.39 -8.04
N PRO A 123 13.25 -1.40 -8.41
CA PRO A 123 14.43 -1.17 -9.26
C PRO A 123 14.06 -0.48 -10.58
N LYS A 124 15.00 0.28 -11.15
CA LYS A 124 14.79 1.07 -12.37
C LYS A 124 14.38 0.28 -13.63
N ASN A 125 14.65 -1.00 -13.65
CA ASN A 125 14.31 -1.90 -14.74
C ASN A 125 13.03 -2.72 -14.48
N LEU A 126 12.35 -2.44 -13.37
CA LEU A 126 11.10 -3.08 -12.98
C LEU A 126 10.01 -2.04 -12.74
N ALA A 127 8.78 -2.47 -12.82
CA ALA A 127 7.61 -1.80 -12.28
C ALA A 127 6.90 -2.78 -11.34
N ALA A 128 6.04 -2.28 -10.46
CA ALA A 128 5.24 -3.15 -9.62
C ALA A 128 3.76 -2.75 -9.63
N GLU A 129 2.91 -3.73 -9.40
CA GLU A 129 1.47 -3.57 -9.27
C GLU A 129 1.02 -4.16 -7.92
N MET A 130 0.19 -3.43 -7.22
CA MET A 130 -0.47 -3.94 -6.02
C MET A 130 -1.73 -4.71 -6.45
N ARG A 131 -1.79 -6.00 -6.11
CA ARG A 131 -2.99 -6.83 -6.30
C ARG A 131 -3.67 -7.09 -4.97
N PRO A 132 -5.02 -7.07 -4.93
CA PRO A 132 -5.75 -7.40 -3.71
C PRO A 132 -5.38 -8.79 -3.20
N TYR A 133 -5.37 -8.98 -1.89
CA TYR A 133 -5.34 -10.31 -1.31
C TYR A 133 -6.61 -11.07 -1.73
N ASP A 134 -6.51 -12.39 -1.85
CA ASP A 134 -7.48 -13.29 -2.48
C ASP A 134 -8.95 -12.88 -2.22
N THR A 135 -9.71 -12.69 -3.32
CA THR A 135 -11.12 -12.29 -3.31
C THR A 135 -12.07 -13.34 -2.70
N ASN A 136 -11.57 -14.53 -2.39
CA ASN A 136 -12.35 -15.61 -1.76
C ASN A 136 -12.48 -15.45 -0.23
N ILE A 137 -11.77 -14.51 0.38
CA ILE A 137 -11.76 -14.29 1.83
C ILE A 137 -12.56 -13.02 2.19
N GLY A 138 -13.85 -13.00 1.87
CA GLY A 138 -14.79 -11.99 2.36
C GLY A 138 -14.87 -10.68 1.55
N GLU A 139 -15.74 -9.79 1.98
CA GLU A 139 -16.10 -8.53 1.31
C GLU A 139 -15.08 -7.39 1.47
N PHE A 140 -13.89 -7.70 1.92
CA PHE A 140 -12.81 -6.74 2.07
C PHE A 140 -12.12 -6.52 0.72
N ARG A 141 -12.15 -5.31 0.24
CA ARG A 141 -11.40 -4.92 -0.95
C ARG A 141 -10.40 -3.82 -0.59
N ALA A 142 -9.11 -4.16 -0.66
CA ALA A 142 -8.12 -3.13 -0.91
C ALA A 142 -8.42 -2.59 -2.32
N HIS A 143 -8.99 -1.39 -2.38
CA HIS A 143 -9.34 -0.77 -3.65
C HIS A 143 -8.09 -0.14 -4.25
N TYR A 144 -7.96 -0.37 -5.53
CA TYR A 144 -6.98 0.10 -6.49
C TYR A 144 -5.67 -0.71 -6.51
N ALA A 145 -5.47 -1.33 -7.66
CA ALA A 145 -4.17 -1.72 -8.12
C ALA A 145 -3.28 -0.46 -8.15
N GLY A 146 -2.56 -0.20 -7.05
CA GLY A 146 -1.55 0.84 -7.01
C GLY A 146 -0.43 0.44 -7.94
N PHE A 147 -0.07 1.31 -8.87
CA PHE A 147 1.12 1.13 -9.69
C PHE A 147 2.31 1.80 -9.01
N PHE A 148 3.42 1.09 -8.97
CA PHE A 148 4.69 1.59 -8.48
C PHE A 148 5.65 1.71 -9.67
N ASP A 149 6.02 2.95 -9.96
CA ASP A 149 6.89 3.24 -11.07
C ASP A 149 8.36 2.86 -10.79
N PRO A 150 9.17 2.64 -11.83
CA PRO A 150 10.61 2.42 -11.68
C PRO A 150 11.27 3.52 -10.84
N GLY A 151 12.05 3.12 -9.85
CA GLY A 151 12.72 4.02 -8.92
C GLY A 151 11.96 4.34 -7.64
N PHE A 152 10.69 3.94 -7.50
CA PHE A 152 9.95 4.14 -6.25
C PHE A 152 10.69 3.50 -5.07
N GLY A 153 10.89 4.26 -3.99
CA GLY A 153 11.58 3.79 -2.78
C GLY A 153 13.03 3.36 -2.99
N SER A 154 13.64 3.72 -4.13
CA SER A 154 15.01 3.34 -4.44
C SER A 154 16.01 4.07 -3.56
N PRO A 155 17.02 3.34 -3.00
CA PRO A 155 18.14 3.95 -2.31
C PRO A 155 18.91 4.99 -3.16
N GLU A 156 18.95 4.80 -4.47
CA GLU A 156 19.60 5.71 -5.42
C GLU A 156 18.97 7.12 -5.43
N LEU A 157 17.72 7.24 -4.97
CA LEU A 157 16.96 8.49 -4.91
C LEU A 157 16.76 9.03 -3.49
N ASP A 158 17.57 8.58 -2.52
CA ASP A 158 17.44 8.89 -1.09
C ASP A 158 16.06 8.59 -0.51
N ALA A 159 15.31 7.69 -1.15
CA ALA A 159 13.94 7.32 -0.80
C ALA A 159 13.87 6.03 0.03
N ASN A 160 14.90 5.75 0.82
CA ASN A 160 14.95 4.58 1.70
C ASN A 160 13.75 4.56 2.66
N ASN A 161 13.21 3.36 2.91
CA ASN A 161 12.09 3.13 3.82
C ASN A 161 10.75 3.77 3.39
N THR A 162 10.54 3.95 2.09
CA THR A 162 9.26 4.43 1.57
C THR A 162 8.20 3.35 1.70
N LYS A 163 7.16 3.61 2.49
CA LYS A 163 6.02 2.71 2.66
C LYS A 163 5.01 2.85 1.52
N ALA A 164 4.31 1.77 1.21
CA ALA A 164 3.17 1.82 0.32
C ALA A 164 1.97 2.47 1.02
N VAL A 165 1.23 3.29 0.29
CA VAL A 165 -0.06 3.81 0.73
C VAL A 165 -1.13 2.80 0.35
N LEU A 166 -1.92 2.39 1.35
CA LEU A 166 -3.00 1.42 1.22
C LEU A 166 -4.34 2.17 1.22
N GLU A 167 -5.03 2.13 0.09
CA GLU A 167 -6.38 2.66 -0.04
C GLU A 167 -7.39 1.54 0.22
N ILE A 168 -8.18 1.69 1.27
CA ILE A 168 -9.01 0.61 1.80
C ILE A 168 -10.47 1.05 1.89
N ARG A 169 -11.38 0.20 1.45
CA ARG A 169 -12.82 0.39 1.61
C ARG A 169 -13.48 -0.90 2.08
N SER A 170 -14.26 -0.81 3.15
CA SER A 170 -15.22 -1.85 3.51
C SER A 170 -16.53 -1.60 2.78
N HIS A 171 -17.18 -2.66 2.27
CA HIS A 171 -18.48 -2.54 1.58
C HIS A 171 -19.65 -2.55 2.56
N ASP A 172 -20.37 -3.64 2.66
CA ASP A 172 -21.70 -3.68 3.29
C ASP A 172 -21.65 -3.92 4.80
N VAL A 173 -20.54 -4.47 5.31
CA VAL A 173 -20.40 -4.82 6.73
C VAL A 173 -19.16 -4.17 7.36
N PRO A 174 -19.17 -3.90 8.67
CA PRO A 174 -17.96 -3.53 9.37
C PRO A 174 -16.93 -4.64 9.29
N PHE A 175 -15.65 -4.27 9.09
CA PHE A 175 -14.57 -5.21 9.03
C PHE A 175 -13.48 -4.81 10.03
N ILE A 176 -12.88 -5.79 10.71
CA ILE A 176 -11.76 -5.57 11.62
C ILE A 176 -10.47 -5.97 10.93
N ILE A 177 -9.52 -5.05 10.88
CA ILE A 177 -8.14 -5.34 10.45
C ILE A 177 -7.20 -5.27 11.64
N GLU A 178 -6.18 -6.12 11.63
CA GLU A 178 -5.19 -6.22 12.70
C GLU A 178 -3.82 -5.73 12.23
N ASP A 179 -3.01 -5.23 13.16
CA ASP A 179 -1.63 -4.83 12.88
C ASP A 179 -0.82 -6.01 12.33
N GLY A 180 -0.20 -5.82 11.17
CA GLY A 180 0.54 -6.87 10.47
C GLY A 180 -0.30 -7.84 9.65
N GLN A 181 -1.62 -7.63 9.55
CA GLN A 181 -2.45 -8.40 8.64
C GLN A 181 -2.09 -8.11 7.18
N THR A 182 -1.87 -9.16 6.38
CA THR A 182 -1.63 -9.02 4.94
C THR A 182 -2.89 -8.50 4.26
N ILE A 183 -2.74 -7.40 3.52
CA ILE A 183 -3.85 -6.70 2.84
C ILE A 183 -3.79 -6.89 1.32
N CYS A 184 -2.60 -6.95 0.77
CA CYS A 184 -2.39 -7.07 -0.67
C CYS A 184 -1.03 -7.72 -0.96
N ARG A 185 -0.76 -7.93 -2.24
CA ARG A 185 0.50 -8.47 -2.73
C ARG A 185 1.07 -7.58 -3.81
N LEU A 186 2.38 -7.43 -3.86
CA LEU A 186 3.10 -6.76 -4.94
C LEU A 186 3.57 -7.77 -5.97
N ILE A 187 3.20 -7.53 -7.21
CA ILE A 187 3.68 -8.26 -8.38
C ILE A 187 4.62 -7.34 -9.14
N TYR A 188 5.81 -7.83 -9.44
CA TYR A 188 6.79 -7.10 -10.22
C TYR A 188 6.78 -7.55 -11.68
N GLU A 189 7.03 -6.60 -12.56
CA GLU A 189 7.08 -6.79 -14.01
C GLU A 189 8.35 -6.15 -14.58
N PRO A 190 9.05 -6.80 -15.52
CA PRO A 190 10.19 -6.21 -16.19
C PRO A 190 9.73 -5.10 -17.12
N MET A 191 10.47 -4.00 -17.13
CA MET A 191 10.29 -2.93 -18.10
C MET A 191 10.94 -3.28 -19.43
N SER A 192 10.32 -2.90 -20.55
CA SER A 192 10.91 -3.06 -21.88
C SER A 192 12.19 -2.24 -22.07
N ASN A 193 12.24 -1.07 -21.42
CA ASN A 193 13.39 -0.18 -21.39
C ASN A 193 13.49 0.50 -20.03
N ILE A 194 14.69 0.91 -19.65
CA ILE A 194 14.89 1.75 -18.48
C ILE A 194 14.37 3.16 -18.83
N PRO A 195 13.46 3.75 -18.04
CA PRO A 195 12.94 5.07 -18.31
C PRO A 195 14.02 6.15 -18.12
N ASP A 196 13.95 7.19 -18.94
CA ASP A 196 14.87 8.36 -18.85
C ASP A 196 14.68 9.15 -17.55
N LYS A 197 13.49 9.06 -16.95
CA LYS A 197 13.13 9.72 -15.70
C LYS A 197 12.57 8.70 -14.73
N LEU A 198 13.19 8.59 -13.58
CA LEU A 198 12.72 7.79 -12.45
C LEU A 198 11.68 8.56 -11.62
N TYR A 199 10.96 7.82 -10.78
CA TYR A 199 9.92 8.34 -9.90
C TYR A 199 10.40 9.51 -9.04
#